data_d12d6483fc6ce0fc5561239ced7066f6
#
_entry.id   d12d6483fc6ce0fc5561239ced7066f6
#
_cell.length_a   1.000
_cell.length_b   1.000
_cell.length_c   1.000
_cell.angle_alpha   90.00
_cell.angle_beta   90.00
_cell.angle_gamma   90.00
#
_symmetry.space_group_name_H-M   'P 1'
#
loop_
_entity.id
_entity.type
_entity.pdbx_description
1 polymer ?
#
loop_
_entity_poly.entity_id
_entity_poly.type
_entity_poly.pdbx_seq_one_letter_code
_entity_poly.pdbx_strand_id
1 'polypeptide(L)'
;RPTWDVNPTRSIDDFKLAFYTDPGDALMRFACMPQFQSDAFFKQRDKLELAMSLPNPVDKFKRIEPRWEPNPDFTYFVHADLAQKHDKCAVAISHVEKWVEMKTFNDYTQVVPMVVTDMVAWWEPKVEGPVDLSEVKNWIIALRRKGLHLGMVTFDRWNSFDIQNELKSVGIKTDTLSVGKKHYEDMAMLIYEDRLIMPHIDVLLDEMLELKIVSDKKVDHPRKKSKDLSDAVCG
;
A
#
# COMPACT_ATOMS: atom_id res chain seq x y z
N ARG A 1 -6.91 -34.21 2.15
CA ARG A 1 -7.00 -34.12 3.62
C ARG A 1 -5.81 -33.34 4.13
N PRO A 2 -5.96 -32.53 5.18
CA PRO A 2 -4.84 -31.83 5.82
C PRO A 2 -3.73 -32.77 6.29
N THR A 3 -2.52 -32.26 6.38
CA THR A 3 -1.35 -33.05 6.81
C THR A 3 -1.53 -33.63 8.22
N TRP A 4 -2.14 -32.89 9.13
CA TRP A 4 -2.43 -33.34 10.51
C TRP A 4 -3.53 -34.40 10.60
N ASP A 5 -4.37 -34.55 9.57
CA ASP A 5 -5.37 -35.61 9.51
C ASP A 5 -4.77 -36.94 8.97
N VAL A 6 -3.70 -36.83 8.18
CA VAL A 6 -3.06 -37.98 7.53
C VAL A 6 -1.87 -38.49 8.35
N ASN A 7 -1.18 -37.58 9.05
CA ASN A 7 -0.01 -37.92 9.87
C ASN A 7 -0.34 -37.74 11.36
N PRO A 8 -0.59 -38.84 12.09
CA PRO A 8 -0.98 -38.77 13.51
C PRO A 8 0.11 -38.25 14.45
N THR A 9 1.35 -38.09 13.95
CA THR A 9 2.45 -37.51 14.73
C THR A 9 2.53 -35.98 14.61
N ARG A 10 1.63 -35.36 13.82
CA ARG A 10 1.57 -33.92 13.57
C ARG A 10 0.24 -33.34 14.01
N SER A 11 0.30 -32.13 14.56
CA SER A 11 -0.87 -31.32 14.86
C SER A 11 -0.87 -30.05 14.00
N ILE A 12 -1.98 -29.35 13.95
CA ILE A 12 -2.06 -28.04 13.27
C ILE A 12 -1.07 -27.03 13.88
N ASP A 13 -0.77 -27.20 15.17
CA ASP A 13 0.15 -26.32 15.89
C ASP A 13 1.59 -26.39 15.36
N ASP A 14 1.99 -27.53 14.80
CA ASP A 14 3.32 -27.71 14.21
C ASP A 14 3.53 -26.82 12.98
N PHE A 15 2.45 -26.31 12.40
CA PHE A 15 2.47 -25.50 11.18
C PHE A 15 2.15 -24.01 11.42
N LYS A 16 1.97 -23.59 12.68
CA LYS A 16 1.63 -22.21 13.05
C LYS A 16 2.57 -21.18 12.39
N LEU A 17 3.86 -21.44 12.38
CA LEU A 17 4.83 -20.53 11.75
C LEU A 17 4.59 -20.40 10.24
N ALA A 18 4.30 -21.49 9.56
CA ALA A 18 4.02 -21.46 8.13
C ALA A 18 2.73 -20.66 7.83
N PHE A 19 1.68 -20.86 8.64
CA PHE A 19 0.44 -20.10 8.53
C PHE A 19 0.63 -18.61 8.87
N TYR A 20 1.53 -18.29 9.75
CA TYR A 20 1.86 -16.90 10.08
C TYR A 20 2.66 -16.23 8.96
N THR A 21 3.63 -16.95 8.38
CA THR A 21 4.55 -16.41 7.36
C THR A 21 3.90 -16.26 5.99
N ASP A 22 3.21 -17.31 5.52
CA ASP A 22 2.47 -17.33 4.25
C ASP A 22 1.21 -18.21 4.41
N PRO A 23 0.09 -17.62 4.85
CA PRO A 23 -1.15 -18.36 5.07
C PRO A 23 -1.63 -19.09 3.80
N GLY A 24 -1.44 -18.49 2.62
CA GLY A 24 -1.86 -19.08 1.35
C GLY A 24 -1.07 -20.32 1.00
N ASP A 25 0.25 -20.27 1.07
CA ASP A 25 1.12 -21.41 0.84
C ASP A 25 0.88 -22.50 1.89
N ALA A 26 0.69 -22.11 3.15
CA ALA A 26 0.38 -23.05 4.23
C ALA A 26 -0.96 -23.77 4.05
N LEU A 27 -2.01 -23.06 3.60
CA LEU A 27 -3.31 -23.66 3.25
C LEU A 27 -3.15 -24.69 2.11
N MET A 28 -2.39 -24.37 1.08
CA MET A 28 -2.16 -25.27 -0.04
C MET A 28 -1.34 -26.49 0.36
N ARG A 29 -0.21 -26.31 1.05
CA ARG A 29 0.74 -27.38 1.38
C ARG A 29 0.29 -28.27 2.52
N PHE A 30 -0.26 -27.67 3.57
CA PHE A 30 -0.54 -28.40 4.80
C PHE A 30 -2.02 -28.67 5.02
N ALA A 31 -2.91 -27.75 4.61
CA ALA A 31 -4.35 -27.95 4.70
C ALA A 31 -4.96 -28.59 3.45
N CYS A 32 -4.20 -28.80 2.39
CA CYS A 32 -4.66 -29.34 1.09
C CYS A 32 -5.84 -28.56 0.49
N MET A 33 -5.89 -27.27 0.71
CA MET A 33 -6.89 -26.39 0.13
C MET A 33 -6.34 -25.77 -1.17
N PRO A 34 -6.91 -26.10 -2.33
CA PRO A 34 -6.47 -25.51 -3.59
C PRO A 34 -6.76 -24.01 -3.61
N GLN A 35 -5.78 -23.23 -4.01
CA GLN A 35 -5.96 -21.79 -4.24
C GLN A 35 -6.17 -21.55 -5.73
N PHE A 36 -7.17 -20.74 -6.08
CA PHE A 36 -7.51 -20.45 -7.47
C PHE A 36 -6.49 -19.55 -8.20
N GLN A 37 -5.59 -18.89 -7.47
CA GLN A 37 -4.51 -18.07 -8.04
C GLN A 37 -3.20 -18.32 -7.29
N SER A 38 -2.42 -19.31 -7.74
CA SER A 38 -1.14 -19.67 -7.10
C SER A 38 -0.04 -18.59 -7.21
N ASP A 39 -0.15 -17.68 -8.17
CA ASP A 39 0.86 -16.66 -8.47
C ASP A 39 0.48 -15.26 -7.97
N ALA A 40 -0.72 -15.04 -7.45
CA ALA A 40 -1.12 -13.74 -6.90
C ALA A 40 -0.29 -13.41 -5.66
N PHE A 41 0.15 -12.14 -5.57
CA PHE A 41 0.87 -11.67 -4.40
C PHE A 41 -0.05 -11.59 -3.18
N PHE A 42 -1.20 -10.92 -3.31
CA PHE A 42 -2.24 -10.90 -2.29
C PHE A 42 -3.17 -12.11 -2.46
N LYS A 43 -3.02 -13.11 -1.59
CA LYS A 43 -3.74 -14.38 -1.68
C LYS A 43 -5.10 -14.37 -0.98
N GLN A 44 -5.34 -13.43 -0.07
CA GLN A 44 -6.57 -13.30 0.72
C GLN A 44 -7.34 -12.06 0.27
N ARG A 45 -8.21 -12.25 -0.70
CA ARG A 45 -9.03 -11.17 -1.27
C ARG A 45 -9.95 -10.54 -0.22
N ASP A 46 -10.54 -11.34 0.64
CA ASP A 46 -11.42 -10.91 1.73
C ASP A 46 -10.71 -9.95 2.70
N LYS A 47 -9.45 -10.25 3.05
CA LYS A 47 -8.65 -9.36 3.88
C LYS A 47 -8.32 -8.04 3.19
N LEU A 48 -8.03 -8.09 1.90
CA LEU A 48 -7.76 -6.90 1.11
C LEU A 48 -9.02 -6.00 1.01
N GLU A 49 -10.19 -6.60 0.73
CA GLU A 49 -11.46 -5.87 0.69
C GLU A 49 -11.84 -5.30 2.07
N LEU A 50 -11.56 -6.03 3.16
CA LEU A 50 -11.78 -5.55 4.52
C LEU A 50 -10.89 -4.34 4.85
N ALA A 51 -9.63 -4.35 4.42
CA ALA A 51 -8.73 -3.22 4.58
C ALA A 51 -9.20 -1.98 3.80
N MET A 52 -9.88 -2.17 2.67
CA MET A 52 -10.45 -1.10 1.83
C MET A 52 -11.84 -0.68 2.32
N SER A 53 -11.94 -0.17 3.54
CA SER A 53 -13.24 0.13 4.18
C SER A 53 -13.58 1.62 4.27
N LEU A 54 -12.68 2.51 3.88
CA LEU A 54 -12.92 3.96 3.93
C LEU A 54 -13.43 4.50 2.60
N PRO A 55 -14.23 5.59 2.59
CA PRO A 55 -14.46 6.36 1.39
C PRO A 55 -13.17 7.13 1.02
N ASN A 56 -12.88 7.27 -0.27
CA ASN A 56 -11.81 8.17 -0.71
C ASN A 56 -12.32 9.61 -0.72
N PRO A 57 -11.75 10.53 0.07
CA PRO A 57 -12.21 11.91 0.11
C PRO A 57 -11.78 12.74 -1.11
N VAL A 58 -11.04 12.15 -2.05
CA VAL A 58 -10.57 12.82 -3.27
C VAL A 58 -11.47 12.49 -4.45
N ASP A 59 -12.03 13.52 -5.09
CA ASP A 59 -12.87 13.35 -6.28
C ASP A 59 -12.02 13.19 -7.57
N LYS A 60 -12.70 12.89 -8.69
CA LYS A 60 -12.04 12.74 -10.00
C LYS A 60 -11.34 14.01 -10.50
N PHE A 61 -11.63 15.18 -9.95
CA PHE A 61 -10.97 16.45 -10.25
C PHE A 61 -9.85 16.77 -9.26
N LYS A 62 -9.46 15.81 -8.42
CA LYS A 62 -8.42 15.93 -7.38
C LYS A 62 -8.76 16.93 -6.27
N ARG A 63 -10.05 17.22 -6.09
CA ARG A 63 -10.51 18.07 -5.01
C ARG A 63 -10.78 17.20 -3.79
N ILE A 64 -10.27 17.63 -2.66
CA ILE A 64 -10.53 16.99 -1.38
C ILE A 64 -11.91 17.45 -0.88
N GLU A 65 -12.70 16.52 -0.40
CA GLU A 65 -14.02 16.82 0.18
C GLU A 65 -13.90 17.94 1.21
N PRO A 66 -14.76 19.00 1.11
CA PRO A 66 -14.65 20.17 2.01
C PRO A 66 -14.78 19.84 3.50
N ARG A 67 -15.55 18.79 3.83
CA ARG A 67 -15.77 18.34 5.22
C ARG A 67 -14.66 17.45 5.75
N TRP A 68 -13.79 16.94 4.87
CA TRP A 68 -12.64 16.18 5.33
C TRP A 68 -11.59 17.13 5.92
N GLU A 69 -11.27 16.93 7.18
CA GLU A 69 -10.26 17.72 7.90
C GLU A 69 -9.18 16.81 8.45
N PRO A 70 -7.90 17.23 8.35
CA PRO A 70 -6.81 16.49 8.97
C PRO A 70 -6.88 16.57 10.49
N ASN A 71 -6.52 15.49 11.16
CA ASN A 71 -6.31 15.53 12.59
C ASN A 71 -4.94 16.19 12.90
N PRO A 72 -4.89 17.28 13.66
CA PRO A 72 -3.64 18.00 13.94
C PRO A 72 -2.63 17.22 14.79
N ASP A 73 -3.09 16.18 15.49
CA ASP A 73 -2.23 15.34 16.35
C ASP A 73 -1.46 14.27 15.53
N PHE A 74 -1.83 14.06 14.26
CA PHE A 74 -1.16 13.09 13.40
C PHE A 74 -0.06 13.72 12.55
N THR A 75 0.98 12.94 12.34
CA THR A 75 1.99 13.20 11.30
C THR A 75 1.66 12.37 10.07
N TYR A 76 1.48 13.05 8.96
CA TYR A 76 1.12 12.42 7.69
C TYR A 76 2.37 12.17 6.84
N PHE A 77 2.40 11.02 6.21
CA PHE A 77 3.43 10.61 5.25
C PHE A 77 2.82 10.51 3.87
N VAL A 78 3.56 10.90 2.88
CA VAL A 78 3.10 10.92 1.49
C VAL A 78 4.07 10.15 0.64
N HIS A 79 3.57 9.24 -0.18
CA HIS A 79 4.36 8.67 -1.26
C HIS A 79 3.74 9.01 -2.60
N ALA A 80 4.58 9.41 -3.55
CA ALA A 80 4.18 9.75 -4.91
C ALA A 80 4.93 8.88 -5.91
N ASP A 81 4.19 8.05 -6.62
CA ASP A 81 4.68 7.35 -7.81
C ASP A 81 4.47 8.22 -9.05
N LEU A 82 5.58 8.66 -9.65
CA LEU A 82 5.58 9.61 -10.78
C LEU A 82 5.84 8.87 -12.09
N ALA A 83 4.84 8.84 -12.94
CA ALA A 83 4.94 8.21 -14.25
C ALA A 83 5.72 9.06 -15.29
N GLN A 84 6.37 8.39 -16.25
CA GLN A 84 7.18 9.07 -17.25
C GLN A 84 6.42 9.49 -18.52
N LYS A 85 5.58 8.67 -19.11
CA LYS A 85 4.97 8.99 -20.43
C LYS A 85 3.56 8.47 -20.66
N HIS A 86 3.22 7.28 -20.19
CA HIS A 86 1.97 6.61 -20.52
C HIS A 86 1.26 6.01 -19.29
N ASP A 87 1.91 6.06 -18.14
CA ASP A 87 1.39 5.52 -16.89
C ASP A 87 0.77 6.65 -16.04
N LYS A 88 0.02 6.29 -15.03
CA LYS A 88 -0.60 7.25 -14.12
C LYS A 88 0.43 7.77 -13.13
N CYS A 89 0.26 9.01 -12.67
CA CYS A 89 0.90 9.43 -11.43
C CYS A 89 -0.07 9.19 -10.29
N ALA A 90 0.39 8.60 -9.20
CA ALA A 90 -0.42 8.36 -8.02
C ALA A 90 0.24 8.93 -6.77
N VAL A 91 -0.57 9.41 -5.83
CA VAL A 91 -0.13 9.95 -4.54
C VAL A 91 -1.03 9.37 -3.45
N ALA A 92 -0.44 8.73 -2.47
CA ALA A 92 -1.14 8.27 -1.28
C ALA A 92 -0.67 9.04 -0.05
N ILE A 93 -1.59 9.25 0.89
CA ILE A 93 -1.34 9.91 2.17
C ILE A 93 -1.76 8.97 3.28
N SER A 94 -0.84 8.69 4.19
CA SER A 94 -1.05 7.79 5.31
C SER A 94 -0.55 8.37 6.63
N HIS A 95 -1.10 7.88 7.74
CA HIS A 95 -0.61 8.17 9.08
C HIS A 95 -0.65 6.92 9.97
N VAL A 96 0.08 6.97 11.07
CA VAL A 96 -0.04 5.99 12.13
C VAL A 96 -1.15 6.42 13.07
N GLU A 97 -2.27 5.69 13.05
CA GLU A 97 -3.43 5.96 13.91
C GLU A 97 -3.13 5.71 15.38
N LYS A 98 -2.48 4.58 15.65
CA LYS A 98 -2.08 4.17 16.99
C LYS A 98 -1.04 3.06 16.95
N TRP A 99 -0.41 2.85 18.09
CA TRP A 99 0.46 1.71 18.33
C TRP A 99 -0.28 0.66 19.15
N VAL A 100 -0.21 -0.60 18.74
CA VAL A 100 -0.89 -1.71 19.38
C VAL A 100 0.09 -2.79 19.80
N GLU A 101 -0.18 -3.43 20.93
CA GLU A 101 0.57 -4.59 21.38
C GLU A 101 0.07 -5.84 20.66
N MET A 102 0.97 -6.58 20.03
CA MET A 102 0.69 -7.86 19.41
C MET A 102 1.60 -8.95 19.95
N LYS A 103 1.02 -10.13 20.19
CA LYS A 103 1.80 -11.33 20.49
C LYS A 103 2.35 -11.91 19.19
N THR A 104 3.66 -12.09 19.15
CA THR A 104 4.32 -12.81 18.06
C THR A 104 4.11 -14.33 18.20
N PHE A 105 4.47 -15.05 17.16
CA PHE A 105 4.44 -16.52 17.14
C PHE A 105 5.20 -17.17 18.32
N ASN A 106 6.25 -16.53 18.83
CA ASN A 106 7.06 -17.01 19.96
C ASN A 106 6.59 -16.45 21.32
N ASP A 107 5.34 -16.02 21.46
CA ASP A 107 4.76 -15.40 22.65
C ASP A 107 5.45 -14.09 23.12
N TYR A 108 6.33 -13.51 22.32
CA TYR A 108 6.84 -12.16 22.61
C TYR A 108 5.79 -11.13 22.26
N THR A 109 5.64 -10.15 23.13
CA THR A 109 4.84 -8.96 22.84
C THR A 109 5.71 -7.94 22.11
N GLN A 110 5.22 -7.44 20.99
CA GLN A 110 5.81 -6.31 20.26
C GLN A 110 4.80 -5.21 20.07
N VAL A 111 5.29 -3.96 20.03
CA VAL A 111 4.46 -2.79 19.72
C VAL A 111 4.58 -2.51 18.24
N VAL A 112 3.46 -2.52 17.54
CA VAL A 112 3.38 -2.37 16.09
C VAL A 112 2.40 -1.27 15.70
N PRO A 113 2.60 -0.58 14.56
CA PRO A 113 1.69 0.47 14.13
C PRO A 113 0.40 -0.12 13.54
N MET A 114 -0.71 0.59 13.79
CA MET A 114 -1.92 0.53 13.00
C MET A 114 -1.91 1.72 12.07
N VAL A 115 -2.00 1.49 10.77
CA VAL A 115 -1.82 2.50 9.72
C VAL A 115 -3.14 2.78 9.03
N VAL A 116 -3.39 4.04 8.76
CA VAL A 116 -4.52 4.49 7.94
C VAL A 116 -3.98 5.21 6.72
N THR A 117 -4.37 4.76 5.54
CA THR A 117 -4.26 5.56 4.32
C THR A 117 -5.50 6.42 4.21
N ASP A 118 -5.34 7.73 4.35
CA ASP A 118 -6.46 8.67 4.41
C ASP A 118 -7.07 8.94 3.04
N MET A 119 -6.22 9.04 2.04
CA MET A 119 -6.65 9.35 0.68
C MET A 119 -5.62 8.91 -0.38
N VAL A 120 -6.12 8.65 -1.58
CA VAL A 120 -5.32 8.39 -2.76
C VAL A 120 -5.83 9.29 -3.89
N ALA A 121 -4.90 10.01 -4.52
CA ALA A 121 -5.16 10.80 -5.73
C ALA A 121 -4.33 10.23 -6.88
N TRP A 122 -4.88 10.25 -8.09
CA TRP A 122 -4.11 9.82 -9.26
C TRP A 122 -4.46 10.67 -10.48
N TRP A 123 -3.48 10.88 -11.35
CA TRP A 123 -3.61 11.63 -12.61
C TRP A 123 -3.36 10.69 -13.77
N GLU A 124 -4.23 10.72 -14.74
CA GLU A 124 -4.06 9.96 -15.97
C GLU A 124 -3.32 10.81 -17.02
N PRO A 125 -2.49 10.19 -17.87
CA PRO A 125 -1.86 10.91 -18.95
C PRO A 125 -2.92 11.51 -19.88
N LYS A 126 -2.65 12.69 -20.40
CA LYS A 126 -3.53 13.36 -21.37
C LYS A 126 -3.41 12.68 -22.75
N VAL A 127 -4.42 12.80 -23.58
CA VAL A 127 -4.41 12.23 -24.95
C VAL A 127 -3.18 12.70 -25.75
N GLU A 128 -2.69 13.92 -25.49
CA GLU A 128 -1.58 14.56 -26.19
C GLU A 128 -0.31 14.73 -25.34
N GLY A 129 -0.15 13.99 -24.24
CA GLY A 129 1.08 14.13 -23.46
C GLY A 129 1.08 13.46 -22.07
N PRO A 130 2.22 13.55 -21.39
CA PRO A 130 2.37 13.01 -20.04
C PRO A 130 1.51 13.77 -19.02
N VAL A 131 1.42 13.22 -17.81
CA VAL A 131 0.86 13.94 -16.67
C VAL A 131 1.68 15.20 -16.38
N ASP A 132 1.00 16.31 -16.11
CA ASP A 132 1.65 17.53 -15.65
C ASP A 132 2.08 17.37 -14.18
N LEU A 133 3.36 17.14 -13.98
CA LEU A 133 3.94 16.97 -12.64
C LEU A 133 3.80 18.22 -11.76
N SER A 134 3.58 19.40 -12.35
CA SER A 134 3.29 20.62 -11.60
C SER A 134 1.93 20.55 -10.91
N GLU A 135 0.95 19.88 -11.52
CA GLU A 135 -0.36 19.63 -10.86
C GLU A 135 -0.19 18.75 -9.62
N VAL A 136 0.60 17.67 -9.71
CA VAL A 136 0.90 16.76 -8.58
C VAL A 136 1.60 17.51 -7.45
N LYS A 137 2.67 18.26 -7.79
CA LYS A 137 3.39 19.08 -6.82
C LYS A 137 2.48 20.09 -6.12
N ASN A 138 1.70 20.84 -6.89
CA ASN A 138 0.81 21.86 -6.35
C ASN A 138 -0.27 21.26 -5.44
N TRP A 139 -0.73 20.05 -5.77
CA TRP A 139 -1.66 19.31 -4.93
C TRP A 139 -1.03 18.92 -3.59
N ILE A 140 0.23 18.43 -3.59
CA ILE A 140 0.97 18.14 -2.35
C ILE A 140 1.16 19.41 -1.49
N ILE A 141 1.48 20.54 -2.11
CA ILE A 141 1.58 21.83 -1.40
C ILE A 141 0.23 22.24 -0.80
N ALA A 142 -0.87 21.97 -1.51
CA ALA A 142 -2.21 22.27 -1.04
C ALA A 142 -2.61 21.44 0.19
N LEU A 143 -2.13 20.21 0.34
CA LEU A 143 -2.32 19.41 1.56
C LEU A 143 -1.80 20.14 2.80
N ARG A 144 -0.58 20.66 2.72
CA ARG A 144 0.00 21.44 3.82
C ARG A 144 -0.82 22.70 4.14
N ARG A 145 -1.31 23.39 3.10
CA ARG A 145 -2.17 24.58 3.28
C ARG A 145 -3.52 24.21 3.90
N LYS A 146 -4.01 22.99 3.66
CA LYS A 146 -5.22 22.45 4.30
C LYS A 146 -5.01 22.07 5.77
N GLY A 147 -3.76 22.10 6.26
CA GLY A 147 -3.43 21.88 7.66
C GLY A 147 -2.79 20.50 7.96
N LEU A 148 -2.45 19.69 6.96
CA LEU A 148 -1.74 18.44 7.21
C LEU A 148 -0.32 18.72 7.72
N HIS A 149 0.03 18.11 8.83
CA HIS A 149 1.41 18.07 9.31
C HIS A 149 2.18 16.99 8.55
N LEU A 150 2.82 17.38 7.43
CA LEU A 150 3.59 16.48 6.58
C LEU A 150 4.95 16.16 7.21
N GLY A 151 5.15 14.91 7.62
CA GLY A 151 6.41 14.42 8.17
C GLY A 151 7.46 14.21 7.09
N MET A 152 7.06 13.54 6.01
CA MET A 152 7.92 13.24 4.86
C MET A 152 7.08 13.06 3.60
N VAL A 153 7.61 13.49 2.47
CA VAL A 153 7.08 13.16 1.14
C VAL A 153 8.15 12.36 0.39
N THR A 154 7.85 11.14 0.00
CA THR A 154 8.75 10.27 -0.73
C THR A 154 8.32 10.14 -2.20
N PHE A 155 9.30 9.89 -3.05
CA PHE A 155 9.11 9.73 -4.50
C PHE A 155 9.91 8.54 -5.00
N ASP A 156 9.46 7.86 -6.05
CA ASP A 156 10.35 6.98 -6.78
C ASP A 156 11.47 7.80 -7.47
N ARG A 157 12.57 7.15 -7.81
CA ARG A 157 13.83 7.79 -8.25
C ARG A 157 13.72 8.64 -9.51
N TRP A 158 12.74 8.36 -10.37
CA TRP A 158 12.65 8.99 -11.68
C TRP A 158 11.90 10.32 -11.63
N ASN A 159 12.44 11.34 -12.31
CA ASN A 159 11.86 12.69 -12.51
C ASN A 159 11.44 13.46 -11.22
N SER A 160 11.92 13.06 -10.06
CA SER A 160 11.49 13.67 -8.80
C SER A 160 12.40 14.80 -8.30
N PHE A 161 13.60 14.98 -8.91
CA PHE A 161 14.62 15.92 -8.39
C PHE A 161 14.11 17.36 -8.30
N ASP A 162 13.54 17.88 -9.38
CA ASP A 162 13.05 19.27 -9.42
C ASP A 162 11.87 19.47 -8.47
N ILE A 163 10.92 18.53 -8.47
CA ILE A 163 9.78 18.55 -7.55
C ILE A 163 10.25 18.52 -6.09
N GLN A 164 11.19 17.66 -5.75
CA GLN A 164 11.75 17.56 -4.41
C GLN A 164 12.40 18.90 -3.97
N ASN A 165 13.18 19.53 -4.86
CA ASN A 165 13.82 20.82 -4.56
C ASN A 165 12.78 21.92 -4.32
N GLU A 166 11.74 21.98 -5.15
CA GLU A 166 10.67 22.94 -4.97
C GLU A 166 9.88 22.70 -3.68
N LEU A 167 9.56 21.44 -3.32
CA LEU A 167 8.90 21.10 -2.06
C LEU A 167 9.79 21.47 -0.86
N LYS A 168 11.10 21.19 -0.94
CA LYS A 168 12.07 21.60 0.10
C LYS A 168 12.11 23.11 0.26
N SER A 169 12.03 23.87 -0.83
CA SER A 169 12.04 25.35 -0.77
C SER A 169 10.85 25.94 0.00
N VAL A 170 9.73 25.22 0.03
CA VAL A 170 8.55 25.61 0.84
C VAL A 170 8.48 24.89 2.19
N GLY A 171 9.60 24.25 2.61
CA GLY A 171 9.74 23.63 3.92
C GLY A 171 9.06 22.26 4.07
N ILE A 172 8.83 21.54 2.99
CA ILE A 172 8.37 20.15 3.01
C ILE A 172 9.58 19.24 2.90
N LYS A 173 9.72 18.31 3.84
CA LYS A 173 10.80 17.31 3.81
C LYS A 173 10.52 16.30 2.71
N THR A 174 11.53 15.98 1.90
CA THR A 174 11.40 14.99 0.83
C THR A 174 12.56 14.01 0.84
N ASP A 175 12.28 12.79 0.37
CA ASP A 175 13.29 11.75 0.15
C ASP A 175 12.91 10.89 -1.06
N THR A 176 13.81 9.98 -1.44
CA THR A 176 13.61 9.03 -2.52
C THR A 176 13.38 7.64 -1.93
N LEU A 177 12.30 6.98 -2.32
CA LEU A 177 11.95 5.63 -1.93
C LEU A 177 11.54 4.83 -3.16
N SER A 178 12.30 3.78 -3.49
CA SER A 178 11.87 2.85 -4.53
C SER A 178 11.13 1.68 -3.92
N VAL A 179 9.87 1.52 -4.29
CA VAL A 179 9.01 0.43 -3.83
C VAL A 179 9.50 -0.89 -4.41
N GLY A 180 9.69 -1.87 -3.56
CA GLY A 180 10.15 -3.20 -3.91
C GLY A 180 9.39 -4.28 -3.15
N LYS A 181 9.72 -5.56 -3.42
CA LYS A 181 9.05 -6.72 -2.83
C LYS A 181 8.92 -6.63 -1.30
N LYS A 182 9.98 -6.17 -0.62
CA LYS A 182 9.97 -6.06 0.86
C LYS A 182 8.88 -5.11 1.36
N HIS A 183 8.68 -3.97 0.69
CA HIS A 183 7.63 -3.02 1.06
C HIS A 183 6.23 -3.65 0.87
N TYR A 184 6.03 -4.39 -0.21
CA TYR A 184 4.79 -5.14 -0.43
C TYR A 184 4.58 -6.26 0.60
N GLU A 185 5.63 -6.94 1.03
CA GLU A 185 5.55 -7.95 2.11
C GLU A 185 5.14 -7.30 3.43
N ASP A 186 5.70 -6.13 3.75
CA ASP A 186 5.34 -5.36 4.95
C ASP A 186 3.88 -4.87 4.87
N MET A 187 3.44 -4.37 3.71
CA MET A 187 2.03 -3.98 3.48
C MET A 187 1.09 -5.20 3.59
N ALA A 188 1.45 -6.34 3.01
CA ALA A 188 0.66 -7.56 3.12
C ALA A 188 0.51 -8.03 4.58
N MET A 189 1.58 -7.92 5.36
CA MET A 189 1.54 -8.22 6.79
C MET A 189 0.55 -7.29 7.52
N LEU A 190 0.59 -5.97 7.25
CA LEU A 190 -0.37 -5.03 7.82
C LEU A 190 -1.83 -5.39 7.46
N ILE A 191 -2.09 -5.77 6.20
CA ILE A 191 -3.42 -6.18 5.74
C ILE A 191 -3.88 -7.46 6.42
N TYR A 192 -3.03 -8.49 6.48
CA TYR A 192 -3.40 -9.79 7.03
C TYR A 192 -3.56 -9.79 8.56
N GLU A 193 -2.92 -8.86 9.24
CA GLU A 193 -3.05 -8.62 10.67
C GLU A 193 -4.11 -7.56 11.02
N ASP A 194 -4.94 -7.13 10.06
CA ASP A 194 -5.99 -6.12 10.23
C ASP A 194 -5.46 -4.77 10.78
N ARG A 195 -4.24 -4.40 10.38
CA ARG A 195 -3.52 -3.19 10.81
C ARG A 195 -3.40 -2.10 9.74
N LEU A 196 -3.93 -2.33 8.55
CA LEU A 196 -4.05 -1.32 7.49
C LEU A 196 -5.51 -1.07 7.17
N ILE A 197 -5.89 0.19 7.16
CA ILE A 197 -7.20 0.64 6.69
C ILE A 197 -6.95 1.67 5.59
N MET A 198 -7.67 1.56 4.46
CA MET A 198 -7.46 2.42 3.31
C MET A 198 -8.76 2.68 2.53
N PRO A 199 -8.78 3.68 1.63
CA PRO A 199 -9.94 3.96 0.81
C PRO A 199 -10.31 2.82 -0.13
N HIS A 200 -11.60 2.58 -0.28
CA HIS A 200 -12.11 1.68 -1.31
C HIS A 200 -12.06 2.37 -2.67
N ILE A 201 -11.19 1.86 -3.54
CA ILE A 201 -10.99 2.34 -4.91
C ILE A 201 -10.89 1.12 -5.81
N ASP A 202 -11.86 0.92 -6.70
CA ASP A 202 -11.94 -0.27 -7.56
C ASP A 202 -10.63 -0.50 -8.35
N VAL A 203 -10.06 0.58 -8.90
CA VAL A 203 -8.78 0.49 -9.65
C VAL A 203 -7.63 0.01 -8.77
N LEU A 204 -7.55 0.48 -7.52
CA LEU A 204 -6.53 0.03 -6.56
C LEU A 204 -6.72 -1.44 -6.18
N LEU A 205 -7.97 -1.85 -5.96
CA LEU A 205 -8.30 -3.24 -5.66
C LEU A 205 -7.90 -4.15 -6.83
N ASP A 206 -8.25 -3.78 -8.05
CA ASP A 206 -7.89 -4.53 -9.24
C ASP A 206 -6.37 -4.62 -9.43
N GLU A 207 -5.64 -3.51 -9.26
CA GLU A 207 -4.17 -3.50 -9.31
C GLU A 207 -3.58 -4.47 -8.28
N MET A 208 -4.01 -4.40 -7.01
CA MET A 208 -3.49 -5.26 -5.94
C MET A 208 -3.79 -6.74 -6.18
N LEU A 209 -4.97 -7.09 -6.66
CA LEU A 209 -5.36 -8.47 -6.96
C LEU A 209 -4.57 -9.06 -8.14
N GLU A 210 -4.09 -8.24 -9.05
CA GLU A 210 -3.33 -8.66 -10.22
C GLU A 210 -1.81 -8.75 -9.99
N LEU A 211 -1.31 -8.26 -8.85
CA LEU A 211 0.11 -8.31 -8.51
C LEU A 211 0.61 -9.75 -8.39
N LYS A 212 1.81 -9.98 -8.95
CA LYS A 212 2.50 -11.27 -8.95
C LYS A 212 3.95 -11.14 -8.52
N ILE A 213 4.48 -12.21 -7.93
CA ILE A 213 5.91 -12.31 -7.66
C ILE A 213 6.61 -12.67 -8.97
N VAL A 214 7.37 -11.72 -9.52
CA VAL A 214 8.12 -11.92 -10.77
C VAL A 214 9.54 -12.42 -10.51
N SER A 215 10.11 -12.04 -9.37
CA SER A 215 11.44 -12.49 -8.93
C SER A 215 11.60 -12.33 -7.42
N ASP A 216 12.71 -12.81 -6.88
CA ASP A 216 13.03 -12.70 -5.43
C ASP A 216 13.03 -11.24 -4.91
N LYS A 217 13.14 -10.27 -5.81
CA LYS A 217 13.23 -8.85 -5.46
C LYS A 217 12.07 -8.00 -6.00
N LYS A 218 11.22 -8.55 -6.86
CA LYS A 218 10.23 -7.76 -7.59
C LYS A 218 8.83 -8.37 -7.52
N VAL A 219 7.88 -7.52 -7.13
CA VAL A 219 6.44 -7.70 -7.35
C VAL A 219 6.04 -6.81 -8.51
N ASP A 220 5.28 -7.34 -9.45
CA ASP A 220 4.89 -6.62 -10.65
C ASP A 220 3.51 -7.07 -11.15
N HIS A 221 2.95 -6.31 -12.08
CA HIS A 221 1.67 -6.60 -12.72
C HIS A 221 1.85 -7.33 -14.07
N PRO A 222 0.83 -8.01 -14.60
CA PRO A 222 0.85 -8.57 -15.95
C PRO A 222 1.03 -7.48 -17.02
N ARG A 223 1.52 -7.89 -18.20
CA ARG A 223 1.65 -6.97 -19.35
C ARG A 223 0.33 -6.23 -19.62
N LYS A 224 0.39 -4.94 -19.90
CA LYS A 224 -0.73 -4.02 -20.20
C LYS A 224 -1.59 -3.64 -18.98
N LYS A 225 -1.13 -3.87 -17.79
CA LYS A 225 -1.76 -3.45 -16.53
C LYS A 225 -0.87 -2.40 -15.86
N SER A 226 -1.35 -1.80 -14.79
CA SER A 226 -0.66 -0.77 -14.02
C SER A 226 -0.62 -1.21 -12.56
N LYS A 227 0.26 -0.61 -11.77
CA LYS A 227 0.34 -0.76 -10.32
C LYS A 227 0.64 0.58 -9.62
N ASP A 228 0.42 1.68 -10.32
CA ASP A 228 0.82 3.02 -9.88
C ASP A 228 0.14 3.42 -8.56
N LEU A 229 -1.16 3.08 -8.40
CA LEU A 229 -1.88 3.31 -7.14
C LEU A 229 -1.37 2.37 -6.04
N SER A 230 -1.10 1.12 -6.38
CA SER A 230 -0.54 0.13 -5.46
C SER A 230 0.85 0.54 -4.98
N ASP A 231 1.73 1.01 -5.87
CA ASP A 231 3.05 1.51 -5.51
C ASP A 231 2.93 2.76 -4.62
N ALA A 232 2.02 3.68 -4.93
CA ALA A 232 1.80 4.87 -4.10
C ALA A 232 1.33 4.52 -2.67
N VAL A 233 0.42 3.56 -2.51
CA VAL A 233 -0.06 3.12 -1.18
C VAL A 233 1.02 2.33 -0.44
N CYS A 234 1.82 1.55 -1.15
CA CYS A 234 2.87 0.71 -0.59
C CYS A 234 4.06 1.51 -0.07
N GLY A 235 4.42 2.62 -0.75
CA GLY A 235 5.54 3.50 -0.40
C GLY A 235 5.25 4.48 0.71
#